data_09bc162a68f68be34090e2e2cde136d3
#
_entry.id   09bc162a68f68be34090e2e2cde136d3
#
_cell.length_a   1.000
_cell.length_b   1.000
_cell.length_c   1.000
_cell.angle_alpha   90.00
_cell.angle_beta   90.00
_cell.angle_gamma   90.00
#
_symmetry.space_group_name_H-M   'P 1'
#
loop_
_entity.id
_entity.type
_entity.pdbx_description
1 polymer ?
#
loop_
_entity_poly.entity_id
_entity_poly.type
_entity_poly.pdbx_seq_one_letter_code
_entity_poly.pdbx_strand_id
1 'polypeptide(L)'
;MKSIATLIGAAALATLSLSVHAQSAQPDLRRGAQLYGQVCVACHAADGNSSIAANPKLAQQHPEYLIKQLQDYKSGKRQNAIMAGFAAPLSDADKRDIAFWLASQPATPGFARDKDKVALGERIYRGGIADRRIAACAGCHSPNGAGIPAQYPRLAGQHAEYTVDQMKQFRSGARGNSPVMTQIAQYMTDREIEAVADFIAGLR
;
A
#
# COMPACT_ATOMS: atom_id res chain seq x y z
N MET A 1 31.30 -48.51 -66.27
CA MET A 1 31.57 -47.34 -65.36
C MET A 1 30.25 -47.03 -64.70
N LYS A 2 30.12 -47.40 -63.45
CA LYS A 2 28.87 -47.22 -62.63
C LYS A 2 29.13 -46.11 -61.57
N SER A 3 28.44 -44.97 -61.70
CA SER A 3 28.46 -43.89 -60.74
C SER A 3 27.54 -44.21 -59.58
N ILE A 4 28.05 -44.19 -58.36
CA ILE A 4 27.28 -44.33 -57.14
C ILE A 4 27.03 -42.92 -56.60
N ALA A 5 25.75 -42.51 -56.52
CA ALA A 5 25.32 -41.26 -55.91
C ALA A 5 25.04 -41.51 -54.46
N THR A 6 25.81 -40.84 -53.58
CA THR A 6 25.64 -40.89 -52.13
C THR A 6 24.63 -39.80 -51.69
N LEU A 7 23.46 -40.20 -51.18
CA LEU A 7 22.47 -39.33 -50.57
C LEU A 7 22.86 -39.09 -49.13
N ILE A 8 23.20 -37.84 -48.78
CA ILE A 8 23.41 -37.38 -47.39
C ILE A 8 22.08 -36.81 -46.90
N GLY A 9 21.44 -37.56 -46.01
CA GLY A 9 20.23 -37.10 -45.35
C GLY A 9 20.61 -36.19 -44.16
N ALA A 10 20.24 -34.91 -44.23
CA ALA A 10 20.36 -33.98 -43.10
C ALA A 10 19.16 -34.14 -42.14
N ALA A 11 19.38 -34.71 -40.97
CA ALA A 11 18.39 -34.76 -39.92
C ALA A 11 18.39 -33.41 -39.16
N ALA A 12 17.35 -32.59 -39.36
CA ALA A 12 17.13 -31.38 -38.62
C ALA A 12 16.54 -31.71 -37.20
N LEU A 13 17.33 -31.61 -36.18
CA LEU A 13 16.84 -31.64 -34.81
C LEU A 13 16.14 -30.30 -34.48
N ALA A 14 14.81 -30.33 -34.45
CA ALA A 14 14.01 -29.21 -33.94
C ALA A 14 14.03 -29.24 -32.41
N THR A 15 14.83 -28.37 -31.77
CA THR A 15 14.78 -28.14 -30.32
C THR A 15 13.56 -27.29 -29.98
N LEU A 16 12.50 -27.94 -29.47
CA LEU A 16 11.38 -27.22 -28.83
C LEU A 16 11.87 -26.56 -27.54
N SER A 17 12.13 -25.25 -27.56
CA SER A 17 12.34 -24.45 -26.40
C SER A 17 11.00 -24.24 -25.68
N LEU A 18 10.71 -25.02 -24.65
CA LEU A 18 9.61 -24.79 -23.72
C LEU A 18 9.91 -23.54 -22.90
N SER A 19 9.38 -22.39 -23.35
CA SER A 19 9.37 -21.17 -22.56
C SER A 19 8.44 -21.39 -21.36
N VAL A 20 9.00 -21.78 -20.21
CA VAL A 20 8.29 -21.77 -18.94
C VAL A 20 8.03 -20.30 -18.57
N HIS A 21 6.89 -19.79 -19.00
CA HIS A 21 6.37 -18.56 -18.43
C HIS A 21 6.01 -18.86 -16.97
N ALA A 22 6.83 -18.40 -16.03
CA ALA A 22 6.46 -18.37 -14.63
C ALA A 22 5.28 -17.38 -14.50
N GLN A 23 4.06 -17.85 -14.73
CA GLN A 23 2.85 -17.15 -14.34
C GLN A 23 2.96 -16.96 -12.82
N SER A 24 3.02 -15.71 -12.37
CA SER A 24 2.92 -15.41 -10.95
C SER A 24 1.63 -16.07 -10.46
N ALA A 25 1.76 -17.09 -9.60
CA ALA A 25 0.61 -17.82 -9.08
C ALA A 25 -0.43 -16.83 -8.55
N GLN A 26 -1.70 -17.06 -8.84
CA GLN A 26 -2.78 -16.21 -8.35
C GLN A 26 -2.77 -16.15 -6.82
N PRO A 27 -3.16 -15.01 -6.20
CA PRO A 27 -3.21 -14.90 -4.73
C PRO A 27 -4.16 -15.93 -4.13
N ASP A 28 -3.72 -16.65 -3.10
CA ASP A 28 -4.58 -17.53 -2.32
C ASP A 28 -5.19 -16.76 -1.12
N LEU A 29 -6.43 -16.34 -1.28
CA LEU A 29 -7.14 -15.56 -0.27
C LEU A 29 -7.40 -16.35 1.02
N ARG A 30 -7.58 -17.69 0.94
CA ARG A 30 -7.77 -18.53 2.14
C ARG A 30 -6.48 -18.61 2.95
N ARG A 31 -5.37 -18.82 2.26
CA ARG A 31 -4.04 -18.81 2.89
C ARG A 31 -3.74 -17.41 3.45
N GLY A 32 -4.07 -16.34 2.75
CA GLY A 32 -3.95 -14.97 3.22
C GLY A 32 -4.71 -14.73 4.53
N ALA A 33 -5.96 -15.19 4.60
CA ALA A 33 -6.79 -15.12 5.81
C ALA A 33 -6.16 -15.89 6.99
N GLN A 34 -5.65 -17.11 6.75
CA GLN A 34 -5.01 -17.91 7.79
C GLN A 34 -3.75 -17.25 8.34
N LEU A 35 -2.86 -16.79 7.47
CA LEU A 35 -1.62 -16.11 7.86
C LEU A 35 -1.92 -14.81 8.63
N TYR A 36 -2.86 -14.02 8.14
CA TYR A 36 -3.29 -12.79 8.79
C TYR A 36 -3.85 -13.08 10.20
N GLY A 37 -4.73 -14.06 10.33
CA GLY A 37 -5.35 -14.47 11.61
C GLY A 37 -4.35 -14.94 12.65
N GLN A 38 -3.22 -15.49 12.25
CA GLN A 38 -2.17 -15.96 13.18
C GLN A 38 -1.31 -14.82 13.74
N VAL A 39 -1.09 -13.76 12.97
CA VAL A 39 -0.03 -12.79 13.25
C VAL A 39 -0.54 -11.35 13.37
N CYS A 40 -1.47 -10.93 12.52
CA CYS A 40 -1.80 -9.51 12.35
C CYS A 40 -3.02 -9.08 13.18
N VAL A 41 -3.91 -10.01 13.50
CA VAL A 41 -5.23 -9.77 14.09
C VAL A 41 -5.18 -9.01 15.41
N ALA A 42 -4.17 -9.25 16.25
CA ALA A 42 -4.06 -8.65 17.58
C ALA A 42 -3.97 -7.11 17.52
N CYS A 43 -3.38 -6.55 16.46
CA CYS A 43 -3.18 -5.11 16.30
C CYS A 43 -4.10 -4.49 15.24
N HIS A 44 -4.49 -5.25 14.21
CA HIS A 44 -5.23 -4.74 13.08
C HIS A 44 -6.69 -5.23 12.99
N ALA A 45 -7.19 -5.92 14.02
CA ALA A 45 -8.50 -6.59 14.11
C ALA A 45 -8.67 -7.75 13.10
N ALA A 46 -9.71 -8.57 13.30
CA ALA A 46 -9.90 -9.81 12.53
C ALA A 46 -10.16 -9.60 11.03
N ASP A 47 -10.68 -8.45 10.66
CA ASP A 47 -11.06 -8.07 9.30
C ASP A 47 -10.21 -6.93 8.71
N GLY A 48 -9.15 -6.52 9.41
CA GLY A 48 -8.31 -5.38 9.01
C GLY A 48 -8.90 -4.00 9.35
N ASN A 49 -10.01 -3.94 10.08
CA ASN A 49 -10.62 -2.69 10.53
C ASN A 49 -10.24 -2.38 11.98
N SER A 50 -8.97 -2.13 12.23
CA SER A 50 -8.47 -1.80 13.57
C SER A 50 -9.32 -0.76 14.28
N SER A 51 -9.63 -0.99 15.54
CA SER A 51 -10.21 0.01 16.45
C SER A 51 -9.17 0.80 17.23
N ILE A 52 -7.91 0.42 17.12
CA ILE A 52 -6.78 1.07 17.83
C ILE A 52 -6.27 2.20 16.95
N ALA A 53 -6.40 3.43 17.42
CA ALA A 53 -6.09 4.63 16.62
C ALA A 53 -4.64 4.71 16.12
N ALA A 54 -3.69 4.14 16.84
CA ALA A 54 -2.28 4.08 16.43
C ALA A 54 -2.01 3.01 15.35
N ASN A 55 -2.88 2.01 15.22
CA ASN A 55 -2.72 0.92 14.28
C ASN A 55 -3.64 1.14 13.07
N PRO A 56 -3.10 1.18 11.84
CA PRO A 56 -3.91 1.52 10.68
C PRO A 56 -4.99 0.48 10.37
N LYS A 57 -6.11 0.96 9.85
CA LYS A 57 -7.05 0.12 9.12
C LYS A 57 -6.39 -0.34 7.82
N LEU A 58 -6.49 -1.63 7.54
CA LEU A 58 -5.89 -2.29 6.38
C LEU A 58 -6.94 -2.81 5.39
N ALA A 59 -8.19 -2.96 5.85
CA ALA A 59 -9.31 -3.42 5.01
C ALA A 59 -9.48 -2.52 3.78
N GLN A 60 -9.72 -3.15 2.62
CA GLN A 60 -9.93 -2.48 1.34
C GLN A 60 -8.77 -1.59 0.88
N GLN A 61 -7.58 -1.77 1.44
CA GLN A 61 -6.36 -1.11 0.95
C GLN A 61 -5.86 -1.81 -0.32
N HIS A 62 -5.24 -1.04 -1.23
CA HIS A 62 -4.66 -1.59 -2.45
C HIS A 62 -3.60 -2.64 -2.15
N PRO A 63 -3.67 -3.84 -2.75
CA PRO A 63 -2.76 -4.94 -2.42
C PRO A 63 -1.31 -4.60 -2.74
N GLU A 64 -1.03 -3.89 -3.82
CA GLU A 64 0.33 -3.48 -4.20
C GLU A 64 0.95 -2.53 -3.14
N TYR A 65 0.13 -1.65 -2.58
CA TYR A 65 0.57 -0.78 -1.48
C TYR A 65 0.90 -1.60 -0.23
N LEU A 66 0.06 -2.57 0.14
CA LEU A 66 0.30 -3.43 1.30
C LEU A 66 1.57 -4.28 1.12
N ILE A 67 1.74 -4.89 -0.06
CA ILE A 67 2.95 -5.65 -0.41
C ILE A 67 4.18 -4.77 -0.28
N LYS A 68 4.14 -3.57 -0.88
CA LYS A 68 5.25 -2.61 -0.78
C LYS A 68 5.56 -2.25 0.67
N GLN A 69 4.55 -1.97 1.51
CA GLN A 69 4.80 -1.62 2.90
C GLN A 69 5.44 -2.78 3.68
N LEU A 70 4.98 -4.01 3.50
CA LEU A 70 5.59 -5.19 4.13
C LEU A 70 7.02 -5.43 3.65
N GLN A 71 7.31 -5.19 2.36
CA GLN A 71 8.67 -5.24 1.82
C GLN A 71 9.56 -4.13 2.40
N ASP A 72 9.03 -2.92 2.50
CA ASP A 72 9.75 -1.77 3.04
C ASP A 72 10.09 -1.96 4.53
N TYR A 73 9.19 -2.54 5.33
CA TYR A 73 9.47 -2.92 6.71
C TYR A 73 10.54 -4.02 6.80
N LYS A 74 10.44 -5.07 5.98
CA LYS A 74 11.41 -6.17 5.93
C LYS A 74 12.81 -5.69 5.53
N SER A 75 12.89 -4.73 4.60
CA SER A 75 14.18 -4.18 4.10
C SER A 75 14.71 -3.01 4.92
N GLY A 76 13.96 -2.50 5.91
CA GLY A 76 14.32 -1.31 6.69
C GLY A 76 14.09 0.03 5.99
N LYS A 77 13.55 0.05 4.76
CA LYS A 77 13.17 1.30 4.05
C LYS A 77 12.04 2.06 4.76
N ARG A 78 11.19 1.36 5.47
CA ARG A 78 10.21 1.93 6.39
C ARG A 78 10.51 1.40 7.78
N GLN A 79 10.83 2.30 8.70
CA GLN A 79 11.24 1.93 10.05
C GLN A 79 10.03 1.82 10.98
N ASN A 80 9.89 0.67 11.61
CA ASN A 80 9.02 0.37 12.75
C ASN A 80 9.43 -1.01 13.26
N ALA A 81 10.00 -1.08 14.46
CA ALA A 81 10.57 -2.32 15.01
C ALA A 81 9.53 -3.46 15.10
N ILE A 82 8.29 -3.12 15.49
CA ILE A 82 7.20 -4.11 15.60
C ILE A 82 6.87 -4.68 14.23
N MET A 83 6.60 -3.82 13.24
CA MET A 83 6.23 -4.25 11.90
C MET A 83 7.39 -4.93 11.16
N ALA A 84 8.63 -4.52 11.41
CA ALA A 84 9.81 -5.19 10.86
C ALA A 84 9.90 -6.64 11.35
N GLY A 85 9.67 -6.88 12.65
CA GLY A 85 9.65 -8.23 13.22
C GLY A 85 8.60 -9.13 12.59
N PHE A 86 7.39 -8.61 12.34
CA PHE A 86 6.32 -9.37 11.69
C PHE A 86 6.51 -9.53 10.17
N ALA A 87 7.12 -8.57 9.50
CA ALA A 87 7.36 -8.63 8.06
C ALA A 87 8.58 -9.51 7.69
N ALA A 88 9.56 -9.63 8.59
CA ALA A 88 10.80 -10.35 8.33
C ALA A 88 10.61 -11.82 7.90
N PRO A 89 9.77 -12.65 8.59
CA PRO A 89 9.59 -14.05 8.22
C PRO A 89 8.74 -14.24 6.96
N LEU A 90 7.98 -13.23 6.52
CA LEU A 90 7.06 -13.38 5.39
C LEU A 90 7.81 -13.54 4.07
N SER A 91 7.45 -14.58 3.30
CA SER A 91 7.82 -14.72 1.89
C SER A 91 7.06 -13.70 1.02
N ASP A 92 7.47 -13.53 -0.23
CA ASP A 92 6.73 -12.64 -1.16
C ASP A 92 5.34 -13.19 -1.50
N ALA A 93 5.18 -14.53 -1.50
CA ALA A 93 3.87 -15.17 -1.64
C ALA A 93 2.98 -14.88 -0.43
N ASP A 94 3.50 -14.95 0.81
CA ASP A 94 2.75 -14.61 2.02
C ASP A 94 2.26 -13.18 2.02
N LYS A 95 3.14 -12.23 1.69
CA LYS A 95 2.79 -10.80 1.58
C LYS A 95 1.70 -10.57 0.55
N ARG A 96 1.78 -11.25 -0.60
CA ARG A 96 0.78 -11.16 -1.65
C ARG A 96 -0.57 -11.71 -1.19
N ASP A 97 -0.60 -12.91 -0.64
CA ASP A 97 -1.83 -13.57 -0.21
C ASP A 97 -2.54 -12.77 0.89
N ILE A 98 -1.80 -12.28 1.90
CA ILE A 98 -2.31 -11.39 2.95
C ILE A 98 -2.85 -10.09 2.35
N ALA A 99 -2.12 -9.46 1.45
CA ALA A 99 -2.49 -8.17 0.86
C ALA A 99 -3.78 -8.26 0.03
N PHE A 100 -3.92 -9.29 -0.80
CA PHE A 100 -5.12 -9.51 -1.59
C PHE A 100 -6.33 -9.90 -0.75
N TRP A 101 -6.11 -10.69 0.31
CA TRP A 101 -7.18 -10.97 1.26
C TRP A 101 -7.66 -9.69 1.97
N LEU A 102 -6.75 -8.83 2.47
CA LEU A 102 -7.11 -7.54 3.07
C LEU A 102 -7.83 -6.61 2.09
N ALA A 103 -7.42 -6.59 0.83
CA ALA A 103 -8.08 -5.82 -0.21
C ALA A 103 -9.54 -6.27 -0.44
N SER A 104 -9.85 -7.55 -0.22
CA SER A 104 -11.20 -8.10 -0.33
C SER A 104 -12.09 -7.84 0.90
N GLN A 105 -11.52 -7.34 2.01
CA GLN A 105 -12.30 -7.05 3.22
C GLN A 105 -13.05 -5.71 3.07
N PRO A 106 -14.32 -5.62 3.49
CA PRO A 106 -15.05 -4.36 3.49
C PRO A 106 -14.45 -3.38 4.50
N ALA A 107 -14.16 -2.16 4.06
CA ALA A 107 -13.70 -1.11 4.96
C ALA A 107 -14.85 -0.57 5.81
N THR A 108 -14.65 -0.44 7.11
CA THR A 108 -15.58 0.29 7.98
C THR A 108 -15.37 1.80 7.84
N PRO A 109 -16.46 2.60 7.79
CA PRO A 109 -16.33 4.05 7.74
C PRO A 109 -15.63 4.59 8.99
N GLY A 110 -14.92 5.69 8.81
CA GLY A 110 -14.44 6.52 9.90
C GLY A 110 -15.28 7.79 10.02
N PHE A 111 -14.92 8.66 10.98
CA PHE A 111 -15.63 9.90 11.24
C PHE A 111 -14.64 11.00 11.57
N ALA A 112 -14.87 12.19 10.99
CA ALA A 112 -14.25 13.42 11.45
C ALA A 112 -14.85 13.81 12.81
N ARG A 113 -14.03 14.33 13.70
CA ARG A 113 -14.42 14.62 15.10
C ARG A 113 -14.48 16.10 15.41
N ASP A 114 -13.79 16.94 14.64
CA ASP A 114 -13.60 18.36 14.91
C ASP A 114 -14.10 19.19 13.74
N LYS A 115 -15.25 19.86 13.93
CA LYS A 115 -15.90 20.69 12.91
C LYS A 115 -15.01 21.82 12.39
N ASP A 116 -14.20 22.40 13.28
CA ASP A 116 -13.35 23.53 12.92
C ASP A 116 -12.16 23.06 12.08
N LYS A 117 -11.67 21.85 12.33
CA LYS A 117 -10.59 21.22 11.56
C LYS A 117 -11.08 20.73 10.19
N VAL A 118 -12.30 20.17 10.11
CA VAL A 118 -12.86 19.61 8.87
C VAL A 118 -12.82 20.60 7.73
N ALA A 119 -13.30 21.85 7.94
CA ALA A 119 -13.34 22.87 6.89
C ALA A 119 -11.93 23.25 6.38
N LEU A 120 -10.95 23.33 7.26
CA LEU A 120 -9.55 23.53 6.86
C LEU A 120 -8.99 22.31 6.14
N GLY A 121 -9.24 21.12 6.70
CA GLY A 121 -8.79 19.85 6.14
C GLY A 121 -9.33 19.61 4.72
N GLU A 122 -10.61 19.90 4.50
CA GLU A 122 -11.23 19.80 3.18
C GLU A 122 -10.57 20.72 2.16
N ARG A 123 -10.36 21.99 2.51
CA ARG A 123 -9.67 22.95 1.61
C ARG A 123 -8.28 22.44 1.24
N ILE A 124 -7.51 21.97 2.21
CA ILE A 124 -6.15 21.44 1.96
C ILE A 124 -6.23 20.18 1.11
N TYR A 125 -7.11 19.25 1.45
CA TYR A 125 -7.24 17.98 0.73
C TYR A 125 -7.60 18.18 -0.73
N ARG A 126 -8.56 19.08 -1.02
CA ARG A 126 -9.08 19.33 -2.37
C ARG A 126 -8.28 20.36 -3.17
N GLY A 127 -7.73 21.37 -2.51
CA GLY A 127 -7.08 22.50 -3.17
C GLY A 127 -5.57 22.63 -2.95
N GLY A 128 -5.03 21.93 -1.95
CA GLY A 128 -3.64 22.15 -1.54
C GLY A 128 -3.40 23.50 -0.88
N ILE A 129 -2.15 23.95 -0.87
CA ILE A 129 -1.71 25.27 -0.39
C ILE A 129 -0.70 25.82 -1.39
N ALA A 130 -1.17 26.57 -2.37
CA ALA A 130 -0.37 27.01 -3.53
C ALA A 130 0.87 27.81 -3.14
N ASP A 131 0.74 28.75 -2.22
CA ASP A 131 1.83 29.64 -1.78
C ASP A 131 3.02 28.87 -1.18
N ARG A 132 2.77 27.67 -0.65
CA ARG A 132 3.79 26.78 -0.08
C ARG A 132 4.06 25.54 -0.92
N ARG A 133 3.55 25.50 -2.14
CA ARG A 133 3.75 24.39 -3.09
C ARG A 133 3.27 23.04 -2.53
N ILE A 134 2.24 23.06 -1.70
CA ILE A 134 1.60 21.85 -1.19
C ILE A 134 0.49 21.47 -2.17
N ALA A 135 0.69 20.39 -2.92
CA ALA A 135 -0.29 19.91 -3.88
C ALA A 135 -1.55 19.38 -3.17
N ALA A 136 -2.68 19.45 -3.87
CA ALA A 136 -3.94 18.87 -3.39
C ALA A 136 -3.81 17.35 -3.22
N CYS A 137 -4.15 16.82 -2.05
CA CYS A 137 -4.10 15.38 -1.76
C CYS A 137 -5.01 14.59 -2.71
N ALA A 138 -6.16 15.18 -3.06
CA ALA A 138 -7.15 14.59 -3.95
C ALA A 138 -6.60 14.27 -5.35
N GLY A 139 -5.57 14.98 -5.82
CA GLY A 139 -4.95 14.76 -7.13
C GLY A 139 -4.28 13.38 -7.26
N CYS A 140 -3.75 12.85 -6.15
CA CYS A 140 -3.11 11.54 -6.09
C CYS A 140 -3.97 10.50 -5.36
N HIS A 141 -4.64 10.92 -4.27
CA HIS A 141 -5.42 9.99 -3.43
C HIS A 141 -6.91 9.92 -3.79
N SER A 142 -7.32 10.51 -4.90
CA SER A 142 -8.71 10.64 -5.39
C SER A 142 -9.59 11.57 -4.54
N PRO A 143 -10.61 12.21 -5.11
CA PRO A 143 -11.49 13.14 -4.38
C PRO A 143 -12.21 12.53 -3.18
N ASN A 144 -12.49 11.22 -3.23
CA ASN A 144 -13.13 10.44 -2.16
C ASN A 144 -12.13 9.63 -1.32
N GLY A 145 -10.84 9.81 -1.51
CA GLY A 145 -9.80 9.09 -0.77
C GLY A 145 -9.65 7.62 -1.12
N ALA A 146 -10.19 7.17 -2.26
CA ALA A 146 -10.06 5.79 -2.70
C ALA A 146 -8.62 5.42 -3.09
N GLY A 147 -7.80 6.41 -3.41
CA GLY A 147 -6.47 6.20 -3.96
C GLY A 147 -6.49 5.84 -5.45
N ILE A 148 -5.34 5.44 -5.97
CA ILE A 148 -5.18 4.91 -7.32
C ILE A 148 -4.42 3.59 -7.20
N PRO A 149 -5.01 2.45 -7.63
CA PRO A 149 -4.38 1.14 -7.52
C PRO A 149 -2.94 1.15 -8.03
N ALA A 150 -2.08 0.42 -7.34
CA ALA A 150 -0.63 0.31 -7.55
C ALA A 150 0.18 1.61 -7.39
N GLN A 151 -0.44 2.79 -7.39
CA GLN A 151 0.27 4.08 -7.33
C GLN A 151 0.12 4.78 -5.98
N TYR A 152 -1.12 5.02 -5.55
CA TYR A 152 -1.41 5.79 -4.34
C TYR A 152 -2.41 5.07 -3.43
N PRO A 153 -2.13 4.99 -2.11
CA PRO A 153 -2.98 4.25 -1.19
C PRO A 153 -4.35 4.90 -0.99
N ARG A 154 -5.31 4.06 -0.62
CA ARG A 154 -6.58 4.49 -0.05
C ARG A 154 -6.32 5.21 1.28
N LEU A 155 -6.98 6.34 1.49
CA LEU A 155 -6.92 7.14 2.72
C LEU A 155 -8.29 7.21 3.42
N ALA A 156 -9.39 7.09 2.67
CA ALA A 156 -10.75 7.26 3.19
C ALA A 156 -11.02 6.39 4.42
N GLY A 157 -11.51 7.02 5.48
CA GLY A 157 -11.88 6.36 6.72
C GLY A 157 -10.73 5.90 7.61
N GLN A 158 -9.47 6.26 7.27
CA GLN A 158 -8.29 5.94 8.09
C GLN A 158 -8.30 6.74 9.40
N HIS A 159 -7.73 6.18 10.45
CA HIS A 159 -7.59 6.86 11.74
C HIS A 159 -6.85 8.18 11.59
N ALA A 160 -7.41 9.25 12.18
CA ALA A 160 -6.79 10.57 12.14
C ALA A 160 -5.42 10.55 12.86
N GLU A 161 -5.34 9.90 14.01
CA GLU A 161 -4.12 9.79 14.81
C GLU A 161 -2.99 9.09 14.04
N TYR A 162 -3.31 7.98 13.35
CA TYR A 162 -2.35 7.30 12.49
C TYR A 162 -1.91 8.20 11.32
N THR A 163 -2.85 8.91 10.71
CA THR A 163 -2.55 9.82 9.58
C THR A 163 -1.64 10.96 10.02
N VAL A 164 -1.92 11.57 11.19
CA VAL A 164 -1.07 12.62 11.80
C VAL A 164 0.35 12.09 12.02
N ASP A 165 0.48 10.94 12.67
CA ASP A 165 1.78 10.34 12.95
C ASP A 165 2.57 10.09 11.66
N GLN A 166 1.93 9.50 10.65
CA GLN A 166 2.58 9.21 9.37
C GLN A 166 3.00 10.47 8.60
N MET A 167 2.18 11.52 8.64
CA MET A 167 2.53 12.80 8.02
C MET A 167 3.70 13.47 8.73
N LYS A 168 3.75 13.42 10.07
CA LYS A 168 4.89 13.92 10.85
C LYS A 168 6.16 13.12 10.59
N GLN A 169 6.06 11.80 10.43
CA GLN A 169 7.20 10.96 10.06
C GLN A 169 7.71 11.25 8.65
N PHE A 170 6.84 11.50 7.67
CA PHE A 170 7.25 11.95 6.34
C PHE A 170 7.94 13.32 6.42
N ARG A 171 7.40 14.26 7.20
CA ARG A 171 7.96 15.61 7.36
C ARG A 171 9.37 15.57 7.98
N SER A 172 9.58 14.74 8.98
CA SER A 172 10.88 14.59 9.65
C SER A 172 11.88 13.73 8.89
N GLY A 173 11.44 13.02 7.84
CA GLY A 173 12.26 12.04 7.13
C GLY A 173 12.37 10.68 7.81
N ALA A 174 11.79 10.47 9.00
CA ALA A 174 11.76 9.18 9.69
C ALA A 174 11.04 8.10 8.85
N ARG A 175 10.04 8.51 8.07
CA ARG A 175 9.43 7.71 7.03
C ARG A 175 9.89 8.20 5.66
N GLY A 176 10.95 7.60 5.11
CA GLY A 176 11.58 8.01 3.84
C GLY A 176 11.16 7.19 2.63
N ASN A 177 10.20 6.27 2.76
CA ASN A 177 9.85 5.33 1.70
C ASN A 177 8.92 5.89 0.59
N SER A 178 8.64 7.21 0.61
CA SER A 178 7.92 7.94 -0.42
C SER A 178 8.46 9.38 -0.53
N PRO A 179 9.35 9.67 -1.49
CA PRO A 179 9.89 11.02 -1.68
C PRO A 179 8.81 12.08 -1.93
N VAL A 180 7.75 11.72 -2.66
CA VAL A 180 6.61 12.63 -2.93
C VAL A 180 5.92 13.03 -1.63
N MET A 181 5.63 12.07 -0.72
CA MET A 181 4.99 12.39 0.55
C MET A 181 5.90 13.19 1.47
N THR A 182 7.21 12.96 1.42
CA THR A 182 8.19 13.80 2.14
C THR A 182 8.17 15.24 1.63
N GLN A 183 8.13 15.45 0.30
CA GLN A 183 8.04 16.79 -0.29
C GLN A 183 6.73 17.52 0.07
N ILE A 184 5.61 16.80 0.12
CA ILE A 184 4.33 17.38 0.54
C ILE A 184 4.35 17.75 2.03
N ALA A 185 4.77 16.81 2.88
CA ALA A 185 4.68 16.95 4.32
C ALA A 185 5.66 17.99 4.89
N GLN A 186 6.85 18.18 4.28
CA GLN A 186 7.89 19.06 4.81
C GLN A 186 7.45 20.52 5.01
N TYR A 187 6.46 20.98 4.24
CA TYR A 187 5.97 22.35 4.31
C TYR A 187 4.66 22.49 5.12
N MET A 188 4.12 21.39 5.65
CA MET A 188 2.87 21.42 6.43
C MET A 188 3.13 21.69 7.90
N THR A 189 2.32 22.56 8.49
CA THR A 189 2.27 22.79 9.94
C THR A 189 1.51 21.68 10.66
N ASP A 190 1.69 21.54 11.98
CA ASP A 190 0.95 20.54 12.78
C ASP A 190 -0.56 20.75 12.65
N ARG A 191 -1.03 22.01 12.72
CA ARG A 191 -2.45 22.35 12.56
C ARG A 191 -3.03 21.86 11.23
N GLU A 192 -2.28 21.96 10.16
CA GLU A 192 -2.72 21.52 8.82
C GLU A 192 -2.70 20.00 8.68
N ILE A 193 -1.68 19.37 9.24
CA ILE A 193 -1.60 17.91 9.29
C ILE A 193 -2.79 17.35 10.08
N GLU A 194 -3.09 17.92 11.26
CA GLU A 194 -4.24 17.50 12.07
C GLU A 194 -5.57 17.73 11.35
N ALA A 195 -5.72 18.89 10.70
CA ALA A 195 -6.94 19.21 9.99
C ALA A 195 -7.21 18.27 8.81
N VAL A 196 -6.20 18.01 7.98
CA VAL A 196 -6.35 17.10 6.84
C VAL A 196 -6.54 15.65 7.30
N ALA A 197 -5.93 15.25 8.40
CA ALA A 197 -6.09 13.92 8.97
C ALA A 197 -7.52 13.68 9.50
N ASP A 198 -8.11 14.67 10.18
CA ASP A 198 -9.49 14.59 10.64
C ASP A 198 -10.48 14.56 9.48
N PHE A 199 -10.26 15.37 8.44
CA PHE A 199 -11.06 15.30 7.21
C PHE A 199 -10.98 13.92 6.54
N ILE A 200 -9.77 13.35 6.40
CA ILE A 200 -9.54 12.01 5.82
C ILE A 200 -10.28 10.93 6.61
N ALA A 201 -10.34 11.04 7.93
CA ALA A 201 -11.06 10.07 8.76
C ALA A 201 -12.57 10.04 8.45
N GLY A 202 -13.16 11.16 8.04
CA GLY A 202 -14.57 11.26 7.62
C GLY A 202 -14.81 11.06 6.13
N LEU A 203 -13.78 10.94 5.30
CA LEU A 203 -13.89 10.88 3.84
C LEU A 203 -14.44 9.52 3.37
N ARG A 204 -15.33 9.56 2.33
CA ARG A 204 -16.04 8.38 1.77
C ARG A 204 -16.14 8.45 0.27
#